data_138de1b589cbb2afed928ba9725b98b6
#
_entry.id   138de1b589cbb2afed928ba9725b98b6
#
_cell.length_a   1.000
_cell.length_b   1.000
_cell.length_c   1.000
_cell.angle_alpha   90.00
_cell.angle_beta   90.00
_cell.angle_gamma   90.00
#
_symmetry.space_group_name_H-M   'P 1'
#
loop_
_entity.id
_entity.type
_entity.pdbx_description
1 polymer ?
#
loop_
_entity_poly.entity_id
_entity_poly.type
_entity_poly.pdbx_seq_one_letter_code
_entity_poly.pdbx_strand_id
1 'polypeptide(L)'
;MKRKVIAIALAAMTLISCAVMQSCQKSGFDAGKNISVVAREDGSGTKSAFMEIIGLKGKSDVSGVIIATGTAGVLAEVKSNPLAIAYESLGYVTDDVKKLKIDGVEATVENIKNGTYKIARPLQVVYKPATVENSVNAAYLQFLQSDAAQKIVSAEGYVALVDNAQAYSPDSSLSGTINISGSTSLQPLMIKLAAKFQELQSGVSVTVAGGGSGQGYKNAEAGVSEFGMISESFNSEKAPDCVSYEVAKDGIAVIVNKDNTRDSISLTTLKNIYDAEAGENAVITWSKAQG
;
A
#
# COMPACT_ATOMS: atom_id res chain seq x y z
N MET A 1 -30.58 25.39 63.27
CA MET A 1 -31.26 24.88 62.03
C MET A 1 -30.57 25.30 60.71
N LYS A 2 -29.85 26.45 60.63
CA LYS A 2 -29.24 26.94 59.40
C LYS A 2 -27.97 26.18 58.91
N ARG A 3 -27.27 25.44 59.79
CA ARG A 3 -26.06 24.68 59.44
C ARG A 3 -26.32 23.28 58.81
N LYS A 4 -27.48 22.70 59.05
CA LYS A 4 -27.83 21.38 58.48
C LYS A 4 -28.38 21.46 57.04
N VAL A 5 -28.91 22.59 56.62
CA VAL A 5 -29.44 22.81 55.26
C VAL A 5 -28.32 23.05 54.23
N ILE A 6 -27.20 23.64 54.68
CA ILE A 6 -26.04 23.91 53.81
C ILE A 6 -25.27 22.62 53.48
N ALA A 7 -25.22 21.66 54.43
CA ALA A 7 -24.55 20.37 54.20
C ALA A 7 -25.28 19.46 53.20
N ILE A 8 -26.59 19.54 53.11
CA ILE A 8 -27.42 18.76 52.17
C ILE A 8 -27.33 19.35 50.76
N ALA A 9 -27.21 20.67 50.60
CA ALA A 9 -27.07 21.32 49.30
C ALA A 9 -25.69 21.07 48.65
N LEU A 10 -24.60 20.94 49.46
CA LEU A 10 -23.26 20.60 48.94
C LEU A 10 -23.15 19.13 48.54
N ALA A 11 -23.86 18.21 49.23
CA ALA A 11 -23.84 16.78 48.90
C ALA A 11 -24.64 16.48 47.60
N ALA A 12 -25.65 17.28 47.28
CA ALA A 12 -26.41 17.15 46.04
C ALA A 12 -25.66 17.70 44.80
N MET A 13 -24.80 18.70 44.95
CA MET A 13 -23.98 19.25 43.87
C MET A 13 -22.78 18.36 43.48
N THR A 14 -22.27 17.54 44.41
CA THR A 14 -21.18 16.60 44.09
C THR A 14 -21.63 15.33 43.39
N LEU A 15 -22.92 14.97 43.46
CA LEU A 15 -23.48 13.82 42.79
C LEU A 15 -23.88 14.10 41.30
N ILE A 16 -24.07 15.36 40.94
CA ILE A 16 -24.38 15.77 39.57
C ILE A 16 -23.10 15.95 38.73
N SER A 17 -21.94 16.22 39.33
CA SER A 17 -20.69 16.38 38.61
C SER A 17 -20.01 15.04 38.20
N CYS A 18 -20.45 13.90 38.75
CA CYS A 18 -19.93 12.56 38.37
C CYS A 18 -20.67 11.94 37.17
N ALA A 19 -21.77 12.51 36.73
CA ALA A 19 -22.57 11.96 35.61
C ALA A 19 -22.23 12.51 34.23
N VAL A 20 -21.29 13.44 34.13
CA VAL A 20 -20.90 14.08 32.83
C VAL A 20 -19.53 13.63 32.32
N MET A 21 -18.85 12.73 33.02
CA MET A 21 -17.62 12.09 32.56
C MET A 21 -17.91 10.75 31.90
N GLN A 22 -19.02 10.62 31.21
CA GLN A 22 -19.33 9.43 30.46
C GLN A 22 -19.50 9.79 29.00
N SER A 23 -18.58 9.28 28.23
CA SER A 23 -18.69 9.14 26.77
C SER A 23 -17.82 10.07 25.92
N CYS A 24 -16.49 10.00 26.06
CA CYS A 24 -15.69 9.78 24.89
C CYS A 24 -15.47 8.26 24.74
N GLN A 25 -16.55 7.53 24.59
CA GLN A 25 -16.47 6.19 24.06
C GLN A 25 -16.01 6.37 22.60
N LYS A 26 -14.73 6.03 22.30
CA LYS A 26 -14.34 5.70 20.92
C LYS A 26 -15.45 4.79 20.42
N SER A 27 -16.19 5.21 19.40
CA SER A 27 -17.17 4.35 18.75
C SER A 27 -16.39 3.16 18.20
N GLY A 28 -16.38 2.06 18.91
CA GLY A 28 -15.78 0.81 18.48
C GLY A 28 -16.46 0.29 17.20
N PHE A 29 -15.94 -0.80 16.68
CA PHE A 29 -16.54 -1.47 15.52
C PHE A 29 -18.00 -1.88 15.78
N ASP A 30 -18.88 -1.54 14.84
CA ASP A 30 -20.28 -1.92 14.84
C ASP A 30 -20.65 -2.52 13.46
N ALA A 31 -20.94 -3.82 13.42
CA ALA A 31 -21.25 -4.52 12.18
C ALA A 31 -22.56 -4.05 11.52
N GLY A 32 -23.47 -3.41 12.26
CA GLY A 32 -24.71 -2.83 11.73
C GLY A 32 -24.49 -1.52 10.94
N LYS A 33 -23.34 -0.91 11.08
CA LYS A 33 -22.98 0.34 10.41
C LYS A 33 -22.50 0.12 8.98
N ASN A 34 -22.57 1.20 8.20
CA ASN A 34 -22.04 1.21 6.85
C ASN A 34 -20.51 1.08 6.87
N ILE A 35 -19.99 0.39 5.86
CA ILE A 35 -18.57 0.27 5.60
C ILE A 35 -18.05 1.64 5.14
N SER A 36 -16.97 2.11 5.75
CA SER A 36 -16.20 3.25 5.26
C SER A 36 -15.20 2.73 4.22
N VAL A 37 -15.57 2.81 2.95
CA VAL A 37 -14.71 2.35 1.85
C VAL A 37 -13.59 3.37 1.64
N VAL A 38 -12.35 2.92 1.72
CA VAL A 38 -11.16 3.75 1.48
C VAL A 38 -10.50 3.31 0.19
N ALA A 39 -10.29 4.23 -0.72
CA ALA A 39 -9.57 4.00 -1.97
C ALA A 39 -8.37 4.94 -2.09
N ARG A 40 -7.45 4.61 -2.99
CA ARG A 40 -6.32 5.44 -3.34
C ARG A 40 -6.74 6.50 -4.36
N GLU A 41 -5.97 7.55 -4.40
CA GLU A 41 -6.06 8.61 -5.40
C GLU A 41 -5.87 8.09 -6.84
N ASP A 42 -6.34 8.85 -7.82
CA ASP A 42 -6.09 8.55 -9.23
C ASP A 42 -4.60 8.61 -9.57
N GLY A 43 -4.16 7.74 -10.47
CA GLY A 43 -2.74 7.55 -10.77
C GLY A 43 -2.01 6.62 -9.79
N SER A 44 -2.69 6.10 -8.77
CA SER A 44 -2.14 5.05 -7.91
C SER A 44 -2.12 3.71 -8.64
N GLY A 45 -0.92 3.13 -8.80
CA GLY A 45 -0.79 1.78 -9.34
C GLY A 45 -1.38 0.70 -8.43
N THR A 46 -1.44 0.95 -7.11
CA THR A 46 -2.14 0.06 -6.18
C THR A 46 -3.63 0.02 -6.46
N LYS A 47 -4.25 1.19 -6.71
CA LYS A 47 -5.66 1.27 -7.13
C LYS A 47 -5.86 0.55 -8.46
N SER A 48 -5.03 0.83 -9.47
CA SER A 48 -5.13 0.19 -10.77
C SER A 48 -5.06 -1.34 -10.67
N ALA A 49 -4.05 -1.86 -9.99
CA ALA A 49 -3.86 -3.30 -9.84
C ALA A 49 -5.00 -3.95 -9.02
N PHE A 50 -5.40 -3.33 -7.90
CA PHE A 50 -6.47 -3.85 -7.06
C PHE A 50 -7.79 -3.92 -7.84
N MET A 51 -8.21 -2.83 -8.47
CA MET A 51 -9.45 -2.76 -9.23
C MET A 51 -9.45 -3.75 -10.41
N GLU A 52 -8.31 -3.93 -11.08
CA GLU A 52 -8.18 -4.93 -12.15
C GLU A 52 -8.35 -6.35 -11.63
N ILE A 53 -7.68 -6.70 -10.51
CA ILE A 53 -7.72 -8.05 -9.92
C ILE A 53 -9.12 -8.42 -9.43
N ILE A 54 -9.86 -7.48 -8.84
CA ILE A 54 -11.24 -7.73 -8.40
C ILE A 54 -12.28 -7.58 -9.52
N GLY A 55 -11.83 -7.35 -10.78
CA GLY A 55 -12.70 -7.28 -11.97
C GLY A 55 -13.46 -5.96 -12.11
N LEU A 56 -12.90 -4.85 -11.61
CA LEU A 56 -13.47 -3.49 -11.68
C LEU A 56 -12.57 -2.51 -12.43
N LYS A 57 -11.71 -3.00 -13.34
CA LYS A 57 -10.82 -2.16 -14.16
C LYS A 57 -11.62 -1.08 -14.89
N GLY A 58 -11.22 0.18 -14.69
CA GLY A 58 -11.83 1.35 -15.35
C GLY A 58 -13.21 1.75 -14.79
N LYS A 59 -13.68 1.11 -13.71
CA LYS A 59 -14.91 1.51 -13.03
C LYS A 59 -14.67 2.68 -12.09
N SER A 60 -15.72 3.48 -11.88
CA SER A 60 -15.70 4.57 -10.90
C SER A 60 -15.70 4.05 -9.47
N ASP A 61 -15.18 4.85 -8.54
CA ASP A 61 -15.30 4.57 -7.12
C ASP A 61 -16.77 4.65 -6.64
N VAL A 62 -17.07 3.91 -5.56
CA VAL A 62 -18.39 3.97 -4.93
C VAL A 62 -18.67 5.35 -4.35
N SER A 63 -19.96 5.71 -4.28
CA SER A 63 -20.38 6.97 -3.65
C SER A 63 -19.98 7.02 -2.17
N GLY A 64 -19.44 8.16 -1.74
CA GLY A 64 -18.96 8.35 -0.36
C GLY A 64 -17.63 7.67 -0.03
N VAL A 65 -16.88 7.20 -1.03
CA VAL A 65 -15.53 6.68 -0.85
C VAL A 65 -14.61 7.74 -0.23
N ILE A 66 -13.77 7.31 0.69
CA ILE A 66 -12.70 8.14 1.27
C ILE A 66 -11.45 7.97 0.41
N ILE A 67 -10.99 9.05 -0.22
CA ILE A 67 -9.77 9.02 -1.02
C ILE A 67 -8.58 9.33 -0.13
N ALA A 68 -7.70 8.34 0.02
CA ALA A 68 -6.45 8.47 0.78
C ALA A 68 -5.26 8.67 -0.16
N THR A 69 -4.45 9.70 0.10
CA THR A 69 -3.28 10.02 -0.71
C THR A 69 -2.06 9.24 -0.22
N GLY A 70 -1.48 8.46 -1.10
CA GLY A 70 -0.31 7.64 -0.83
C GLY A 70 -0.57 6.51 0.16
N THR A 71 0.40 5.63 0.31
CA THR A 71 0.35 4.44 1.18
C THR A 71 0.17 4.82 2.65
N ALA A 72 0.88 5.85 3.13
CA ALA A 72 0.77 6.30 4.52
C ALA A 72 -0.63 6.84 4.86
N GLY A 73 -1.29 7.52 3.91
CA GLY A 73 -2.64 8.04 4.08
C GLY A 73 -3.67 6.93 4.29
N VAL A 74 -3.55 5.82 3.56
CA VAL A 74 -4.42 4.63 3.73
C VAL A 74 -4.29 4.06 5.14
N LEU A 75 -3.06 3.84 5.62
CA LEU A 75 -2.83 3.29 6.96
C LEU A 75 -3.37 4.21 8.06
N ALA A 76 -3.18 5.52 7.92
CA ALA A 76 -3.68 6.51 8.88
C ALA A 76 -5.22 6.49 8.97
N GLU A 77 -5.91 6.43 7.81
CA GLU A 77 -7.37 6.34 7.77
C GLU A 77 -7.86 5.05 8.42
N VAL A 78 -7.33 3.89 8.02
CA VAL A 78 -7.76 2.59 8.58
C VAL A 78 -7.49 2.51 10.08
N LYS A 79 -6.36 3.03 10.54
CA LYS A 79 -6.01 3.05 11.97
C LYS A 79 -6.98 3.87 12.81
N SER A 80 -7.49 4.97 12.29
CA SER A 80 -8.36 5.90 13.01
C SER A 80 -9.86 5.60 12.86
N ASN A 81 -10.27 4.83 11.85
CA ASN A 81 -11.66 4.58 11.47
C ASN A 81 -12.03 3.10 11.69
N PRO A 82 -12.79 2.76 12.77
CA PRO A 82 -13.18 1.37 13.05
C PRO A 82 -14.01 0.71 11.96
N LEU A 83 -14.65 1.48 11.08
CA LEU A 83 -15.52 0.99 10.00
C LEU A 83 -14.81 0.92 8.64
N ALA A 84 -13.53 1.31 8.59
CA ALA A 84 -12.78 1.35 7.33
C ALA A 84 -12.46 -0.05 6.79
N ILE A 85 -12.53 -0.17 5.46
CA ILE A 85 -11.88 -1.20 4.66
C ILE A 85 -11.02 -0.52 3.62
N ALA A 86 -9.80 -1.02 3.44
CA ALA A 86 -8.85 -0.52 2.46
C ALA A 86 -8.00 -1.65 1.88
N TYR A 87 -7.17 -1.31 0.92
CA TYR A 87 -6.17 -2.19 0.33
C TYR A 87 -4.81 -1.50 0.29
N GLU A 88 -3.73 -2.23 0.60
CA GLU A 88 -2.38 -1.68 0.61
C GLU A 88 -1.32 -2.76 0.33
N SER A 89 -0.13 -2.33 -0.09
CA SER A 89 1.05 -3.17 -0.25
C SER A 89 1.36 -3.95 1.03
N LEU A 90 1.51 -5.28 0.93
CA LEU A 90 1.78 -6.12 2.09
C LEU A 90 3.07 -5.71 2.81
N GLY A 91 4.13 -5.37 2.05
CA GLY A 91 5.40 -4.94 2.63
C GLY A 91 5.34 -3.59 3.37
N TYR A 92 4.22 -2.84 3.26
CA TYR A 92 4.02 -1.58 3.97
C TYR A 92 3.05 -1.72 5.15
N VAL A 93 2.29 -2.81 5.23
CA VAL A 93 1.31 -3.02 6.31
C VAL A 93 2.01 -3.30 7.63
N THR A 94 1.67 -2.52 8.65
CA THR A 94 2.17 -2.68 10.02
C THR A 94 1.14 -3.35 10.91
N ASP A 95 1.58 -3.73 12.13
CA ASP A 95 0.70 -4.29 13.14
C ASP A 95 -0.33 -3.28 13.71
N ASP A 96 -0.34 -2.04 13.24
CA ASP A 96 -1.34 -1.04 13.62
C ASP A 96 -2.73 -1.29 13.03
N VAL A 97 -2.82 -2.12 12.00
CA VAL A 97 -4.07 -2.51 11.32
C VAL A 97 -4.19 -4.03 11.26
N LYS A 98 -5.39 -4.53 10.95
CA LYS A 98 -5.64 -5.96 10.78
C LYS A 98 -5.77 -6.31 9.29
N LYS A 99 -5.11 -7.38 8.85
CA LYS A 99 -5.26 -7.96 7.51
C LYS A 99 -6.41 -8.95 7.50
N LEU A 100 -7.27 -8.88 6.49
CA LEU A 100 -8.29 -9.89 6.22
C LEU A 100 -7.73 -10.99 5.32
N LYS A 101 -8.14 -12.23 5.59
CA LYS A 101 -7.96 -13.33 4.64
C LYS A 101 -8.91 -13.14 3.45
N ILE A 102 -8.45 -13.51 2.27
CA ILE A 102 -9.27 -13.50 1.06
C ILE A 102 -9.59 -14.94 0.68
N ASP A 103 -10.87 -15.27 0.62
CA ASP A 103 -11.34 -16.67 0.40
C ASP A 103 -10.64 -17.68 1.35
N GLY A 104 -10.43 -17.24 2.61
CA GLY A 104 -9.75 -18.02 3.64
C GLY A 104 -8.22 -18.05 3.54
N VAL A 105 -7.61 -17.44 2.50
CA VAL A 105 -6.15 -17.41 2.29
C VAL A 105 -5.55 -16.13 2.87
N GLU A 106 -4.50 -16.27 3.66
CA GLU A 106 -3.79 -15.16 4.28
C GLU A 106 -2.80 -14.51 3.30
N ALA A 107 -2.68 -13.18 3.35
CA ALA A 107 -1.66 -12.43 2.62
C ALA A 107 -0.28 -12.65 3.27
N THR A 108 0.45 -13.65 2.78
CA THR A 108 1.83 -13.97 3.18
C THR A 108 2.73 -14.07 1.96
N VAL A 109 4.03 -13.85 2.15
CA VAL A 109 5.02 -13.99 1.07
C VAL A 109 4.94 -15.37 0.42
N GLU A 110 4.76 -16.43 1.22
CA GLU A 110 4.62 -17.81 0.73
C GLU A 110 3.38 -17.98 -0.15
N ASN A 111 2.21 -17.51 0.32
CA ASN A 111 0.95 -17.63 -0.42
C ASN A 111 0.92 -16.76 -1.70
N ILE A 112 1.69 -15.67 -1.73
CA ILE A 112 1.88 -14.85 -2.92
C ILE A 112 2.82 -15.58 -3.90
N LYS A 113 3.93 -16.13 -3.41
CA LYS A 113 4.92 -16.85 -4.22
C LYS A 113 4.30 -18.09 -4.89
N ASN A 114 3.52 -18.88 -4.16
CA ASN A 114 2.87 -20.10 -4.69
C ASN A 114 1.55 -19.82 -5.44
N GLY A 115 1.07 -18.55 -5.47
CA GLY A 115 -0.11 -18.13 -6.21
C GLY A 115 -1.46 -18.49 -5.57
N THR A 116 -1.48 -18.95 -4.30
CA THR A 116 -2.73 -19.22 -3.56
C THR A 116 -3.41 -17.92 -3.14
N TYR A 117 -2.65 -16.89 -2.73
CA TYR A 117 -3.18 -15.55 -2.50
C TYR A 117 -3.34 -14.83 -3.85
N LYS A 118 -4.58 -14.47 -4.19
CA LYS A 118 -4.94 -14.00 -5.54
C LYS A 118 -4.67 -12.52 -5.80
N ILE A 119 -4.64 -11.68 -4.74
CA ILE A 119 -4.46 -10.24 -4.90
C ILE A 119 -2.96 -9.91 -4.85
N ALA A 120 -2.26 -10.20 -5.93
CA ALA A 120 -0.83 -9.99 -6.08
C ALA A 120 -0.50 -9.28 -7.39
N ARG A 121 0.60 -8.52 -7.40
CA ARG A 121 1.01 -7.66 -8.51
C ARG A 121 2.53 -7.58 -8.64
N PRO A 122 3.07 -7.21 -9.81
CA PRO A 122 4.47 -6.83 -9.95
C PRO A 122 4.73 -5.44 -9.35
N LEU A 123 5.93 -5.25 -8.81
CA LEU A 123 6.54 -3.96 -8.54
C LEU A 123 7.67 -3.76 -9.54
N GLN A 124 7.60 -2.70 -10.33
CA GLN A 124 8.47 -2.55 -11.49
C GLN A 124 9.13 -1.17 -11.54
N VAL A 125 10.29 -1.11 -12.18
CA VAL A 125 10.84 0.13 -12.69
C VAL A 125 10.64 0.22 -14.20
N VAL A 126 10.30 1.40 -14.68
CA VAL A 126 10.06 1.75 -16.07
C VAL A 126 11.16 2.70 -16.50
N TYR A 127 11.74 2.49 -17.69
CA TYR A 127 12.83 3.30 -18.19
C TYR A 127 12.92 3.24 -19.72
N LYS A 128 13.48 4.26 -20.36
CA LYS A 128 13.80 4.21 -21.78
C LYS A 128 14.96 3.27 -22.04
N PRO A 129 14.98 2.47 -23.12
CA PRO A 129 16.13 1.60 -23.43
C PRO A 129 17.46 2.35 -23.43
N ALA A 130 17.51 3.58 -23.94
CA ALA A 130 18.70 4.41 -23.97
C ALA A 130 19.21 4.81 -22.56
N THR A 131 18.36 4.77 -21.52
CA THR A 131 18.76 5.06 -20.15
C THR A 131 19.89 4.17 -19.67
N VAL A 132 19.88 2.89 -20.05
CA VAL A 132 20.91 1.91 -19.63
C VAL A 132 22.12 1.83 -20.57
N GLU A 133 22.21 2.70 -21.56
CA GLU A 133 23.48 2.97 -22.28
C GLU A 133 24.47 3.72 -21.37
N ASN A 134 23.96 4.47 -20.38
CA ASN A 134 24.76 5.03 -19.31
C ASN A 134 25.22 3.93 -18.35
N SER A 135 26.53 3.81 -18.12
CA SER A 135 27.12 2.75 -17.30
C SER A 135 26.64 2.73 -15.84
N VAL A 136 26.33 3.89 -15.27
CA VAL A 136 25.83 4.01 -13.89
C VAL A 136 24.41 3.43 -13.79
N ASN A 137 23.55 3.75 -14.76
CA ASN A 137 22.17 3.23 -14.81
C ASN A 137 22.14 1.73 -15.12
N ALA A 138 22.99 1.26 -16.01
CA ALA A 138 23.18 -0.17 -16.29
C ALA A 138 23.63 -0.95 -15.06
N ALA A 139 24.59 -0.41 -14.31
CA ALA A 139 25.07 -1.00 -13.06
C ALA A 139 23.99 -1.06 -11.99
N TYR A 140 23.12 -0.03 -11.90
CA TYR A 140 21.98 -0.05 -10.97
C TYR A 140 20.97 -1.13 -11.34
N LEU A 141 20.62 -1.25 -12.62
CA LEU A 141 19.73 -2.31 -13.09
C LEU A 141 20.31 -3.72 -12.85
N GLN A 142 21.61 -3.89 -13.06
CA GLN A 142 22.33 -5.14 -12.73
C GLN A 142 22.31 -5.42 -11.22
N PHE A 143 22.51 -4.37 -10.39
CA PHE A 143 22.41 -4.50 -8.93
C PHE A 143 21.03 -5.01 -8.50
N LEU A 144 19.92 -4.50 -9.06
CA LEU A 144 18.58 -4.95 -8.73
C LEU A 144 18.38 -6.47 -8.96
N GLN A 145 19.16 -7.08 -9.85
CA GLN A 145 19.14 -8.52 -10.15
C GLN A 145 20.05 -9.34 -9.22
N SER A 146 20.88 -8.69 -8.42
CA SER A 146 21.91 -9.33 -7.62
C SER A 146 21.40 -9.99 -6.35
N ASP A 147 22.18 -10.92 -5.80
CA ASP A 147 21.94 -11.55 -4.50
C ASP A 147 21.74 -10.53 -3.37
N ALA A 148 22.54 -9.46 -3.35
CA ALA A 148 22.41 -8.39 -2.35
C ALA A 148 21.06 -7.69 -2.42
N ALA A 149 20.56 -7.39 -3.61
CA ALA A 149 19.24 -6.77 -3.80
C ALA A 149 18.11 -7.75 -3.48
N GLN A 150 18.19 -9.00 -3.95
CA GLN A 150 17.13 -10.01 -3.74
C GLN A 150 17.00 -10.42 -2.26
N LYS A 151 18.09 -10.38 -1.49
CA LYS A 151 18.04 -10.53 -0.02
C LYS A 151 17.30 -9.38 0.66
N ILE A 152 17.49 -8.14 0.21
CA ILE A 152 16.75 -6.98 0.71
C ILE A 152 15.27 -7.13 0.37
N VAL A 153 14.93 -7.48 -0.88
CA VAL A 153 13.54 -7.73 -1.30
C VAL A 153 12.86 -8.73 -0.36
N SER A 154 13.50 -9.86 -0.08
CA SER A 154 12.96 -10.89 0.81
C SER A 154 12.84 -10.41 2.26
N ALA A 155 13.85 -9.70 2.78
CA ALA A 155 13.86 -9.19 4.15
C ALA A 155 12.77 -8.14 4.41
N GLU A 156 12.37 -7.40 3.36
CA GLU A 156 11.30 -6.40 3.41
C GLU A 156 9.90 -6.98 3.21
N GLY A 157 9.76 -8.31 3.15
CA GLY A 157 8.45 -8.97 3.04
C GLY A 157 7.86 -9.02 1.64
N TYR A 158 8.69 -8.84 0.61
CA TYR A 158 8.30 -9.01 -0.79
C TYR A 158 8.79 -10.36 -1.33
N VAL A 159 8.23 -10.79 -2.46
CA VAL A 159 8.70 -12.00 -3.16
C VAL A 159 9.86 -11.64 -4.06
N ALA A 160 11.03 -12.20 -3.77
CA ALA A 160 12.20 -12.12 -4.65
C ALA A 160 11.96 -12.92 -5.95
N LEU A 161 12.52 -12.44 -7.05
CA LEU A 161 12.24 -12.97 -8.38
C LEU A 161 13.37 -13.81 -8.98
N VAL A 162 14.61 -13.62 -8.47
CA VAL A 162 15.79 -14.28 -8.99
C VAL A 162 16.27 -15.32 -7.99
N ASP A 163 16.02 -16.59 -8.28
CA ASP A 163 16.58 -17.68 -7.53
C ASP A 163 18.10 -17.84 -7.89
N ASN A 164 18.94 -18.04 -6.87
CA ASN A 164 20.41 -18.14 -7.04
C ASN A 164 21.04 -16.92 -7.75
N ALA A 165 20.59 -15.72 -7.38
CA ALA A 165 21.12 -14.48 -7.92
C ALA A 165 22.65 -14.39 -7.70
N GLN A 166 23.35 -13.86 -8.71
CA GLN A 166 24.80 -13.68 -8.63
C GLN A 166 25.16 -12.51 -7.70
N ALA A 167 26.35 -12.57 -7.11
CA ALA A 167 26.88 -11.45 -6.35
C ALA A 167 27.08 -10.24 -7.26
N TYR A 168 26.72 -9.04 -6.76
CA TYR A 168 27.02 -7.80 -7.45
C TYR A 168 28.54 -7.52 -7.38
N SER A 169 29.14 -7.16 -8.50
CA SER A 169 30.55 -6.77 -8.57
C SER A 169 30.66 -5.25 -8.70
N PRO A 170 31.10 -4.53 -7.65
CA PRO A 170 31.24 -3.08 -7.71
C PRO A 170 32.33 -2.65 -8.68
N ASP A 171 32.13 -1.51 -9.35
CA ASP A 171 33.12 -0.81 -10.18
C ASP A 171 33.40 0.57 -9.56
N SER A 172 34.57 0.72 -8.95
CA SER A 172 34.97 1.95 -8.26
C SER A 172 35.18 3.15 -9.20
N SER A 173 35.20 2.94 -10.52
CA SER A 173 35.35 4.02 -11.50
C SER A 173 33.98 4.72 -11.79
N LEU A 174 32.86 4.10 -11.43
CA LEU A 174 31.54 4.67 -11.68
C LEU A 174 31.26 5.83 -10.73
N SER A 175 30.80 6.94 -11.31
CA SER A 175 30.34 8.11 -10.58
C SER A 175 29.17 8.78 -11.33
N GLY A 176 28.20 9.31 -10.57
CA GLY A 176 27.04 9.98 -11.16
C GLY A 176 25.83 10.01 -10.24
N THR A 177 24.70 10.39 -10.82
CA THR A 177 23.42 10.50 -10.08
C THR A 177 22.33 9.71 -10.80
N ILE A 178 21.50 9.02 -10.04
CA ILE A 178 20.29 8.34 -10.52
C ILE A 178 19.09 8.93 -9.81
N ASN A 179 18.09 9.40 -10.56
CA ASN A 179 16.83 9.89 -10.02
C ASN A 179 15.74 8.85 -10.27
N ILE A 180 15.06 8.46 -9.22
CA ILE A 180 13.99 7.47 -9.24
C ILE A 180 12.73 8.11 -8.66
N SER A 181 11.59 7.99 -9.34
CA SER A 181 10.35 8.55 -8.81
C SER A 181 9.12 7.72 -9.18
N GLY A 182 8.04 7.85 -8.41
CA GLY A 182 6.77 7.22 -8.76
C GLY A 182 6.07 6.50 -7.61
N SER A 183 5.78 5.22 -7.74
CA SER A 183 4.98 4.44 -6.81
C SER A 183 5.37 4.62 -5.34
N THR A 184 4.41 5.08 -4.52
CA THR A 184 4.58 5.18 -3.07
C THR A 184 4.63 3.82 -2.36
N SER A 185 4.10 2.76 -3.00
CA SER A 185 4.18 1.39 -2.47
C SER A 185 5.54 0.75 -2.70
N LEU A 186 6.20 1.06 -3.82
CA LEU A 186 7.55 0.56 -4.12
C LEU A 186 8.65 1.43 -3.47
N GLN A 187 8.35 2.69 -3.16
CA GLN A 187 9.31 3.67 -2.65
C GLN A 187 10.12 3.18 -1.43
N PRO A 188 9.54 2.60 -0.37
CA PRO A 188 10.32 2.16 0.80
C PRO A 188 11.37 1.10 0.46
N LEU A 189 11.01 0.13 -0.38
CA LEU A 189 11.94 -0.89 -0.86
C LEU A 189 13.06 -0.26 -1.69
N MET A 190 12.72 0.65 -2.62
CA MET A 190 13.71 1.30 -3.47
C MET A 190 14.68 2.19 -2.69
N ILE A 191 14.23 2.83 -1.59
CA ILE A 191 15.14 3.58 -0.69
C ILE A 191 16.20 2.65 -0.09
N LYS A 192 15.82 1.44 0.35
CA LYS A 192 16.77 0.48 0.92
C LYS A 192 17.72 -0.10 -0.14
N LEU A 193 17.18 -0.40 -1.32
CA LEU A 193 17.99 -0.84 -2.46
C LEU A 193 18.97 0.25 -2.91
N ALA A 194 18.52 1.50 -2.99
CA ALA A 194 19.38 2.65 -3.32
C ALA A 194 20.50 2.85 -2.29
N ALA A 195 20.17 2.78 -1.00
CA ALA A 195 21.16 2.88 0.08
C ALA A 195 22.22 1.79 -0.04
N LYS A 196 21.80 0.53 -0.29
CA LYS A 196 22.76 -0.58 -0.48
C LYS A 196 23.62 -0.42 -1.73
N PHE A 197 23.02 0.06 -2.82
CA PHE A 197 23.79 0.33 -4.04
C PHE A 197 24.87 1.41 -3.80
N GLN A 198 24.54 2.49 -3.11
CA GLN A 198 25.48 3.56 -2.75
C GLN A 198 26.60 3.09 -1.82
N GLU A 199 26.33 2.13 -0.92
CA GLU A 199 27.40 1.49 -0.12
C GLU A 199 28.40 0.74 -1.00
N LEU A 200 27.92 0.09 -2.06
CA LEU A 200 28.73 -0.69 -2.99
C LEU A 200 29.38 0.17 -4.08
N GLN A 201 28.76 1.29 -4.44
CA GLN A 201 29.17 2.23 -5.48
C GLN A 201 29.30 3.64 -4.89
N SER A 202 30.37 3.88 -4.15
CA SER A 202 30.57 5.11 -3.36
C SER A 202 30.65 6.40 -4.19
N GLY A 203 30.89 6.30 -5.50
CA GLY A 203 30.88 7.44 -6.43
C GLY A 203 29.49 7.78 -6.97
N VAL A 204 28.45 7.00 -6.62
CA VAL A 204 27.09 7.18 -7.17
C VAL A 204 26.14 7.70 -6.09
N SER A 205 25.31 8.68 -6.45
CA SER A 205 24.18 9.17 -5.64
C SER A 205 22.86 8.72 -6.25
N VAL A 206 21.96 8.18 -5.43
CA VAL A 206 20.62 7.75 -5.86
C VAL A 206 19.56 8.47 -5.06
N THR A 207 18.64 9.15 -5.74
CA THR A 207 17.48 9.80 -5.11
C THR A 207 16.21 9.01 -5.41
N VAL A 208 15.34 8.86 -4.41
CA VAL A 208 14.07 8.13 -4.56
C VAL A 208 12.93 9.00 -4.05
N ALA A 209 12.01 9.36 -4.93
CA ALA A 209 10.85 10.20 -4.61
C ALA A 209 9.52 9.46 -4.87
N GLY A 210 8.50 9.70 -4.02
CA GLY A 210 7.13 9.24 -4.26
C GLY A 210 6.41 10.09 -5.30
N GLY A 211 5.11 9.82 -5.50
CA GLY A 211 4.24 10.58 -6.41
C GLY A 211 3.17 9.73 -7.10
N GLY A 212 3.15 8.42 -6.82
CA GLY A 212 2.26 7.45 -7.47
C GLY A 212 2.79 6.93 -8.79
N SER A 213 2.27 5.78 -9.25
CA SER A 213 2.74 5.11 -10.47
C SER A 213 2.55 5.95 -11.73
N GLY A 214 1.47 6.74 -11.81
CA GLY A 214 1.25 7.67 -12.92
C GLY A 214 2.37 8.69 -13.07
N GLN A 215 2.91 9.21 -11.96
CA GLN A 215 4.08 10.08 -11.97
C GLN A 215 5.34 9.31 -12.40
N GLY A 216 5.48 8.02 -11.98
CA GLY A 216 6.57 7.15 -12.41
C GLY A 216 6.62 6.97 -13.92
N TYR A 217 5.50 6.63 -14.55
CA TYR A 217 5.38 6.57 -16.01
C TYR A 217 5.75 7.89 -16.69
N LYS A 218 5.12 8.97 -16.24
CA LYS A 218 5.32 10.30 -16.83
C LYS A 218 6.78 10.77 -16.76
N ASN A 219 7.43 10.57 -15.63
CA ASN A 219 8.80 11.02 -15.44
C ASN A 219 9.81 10.17 -16.22
N ALA A 220 9.62 8.85 -16.31
CA ALA A 220 10.44 7.98 -17.14
C ALA A 220 10.29 8.31 -18.63
N GLU A 221 9.06 8.47 -19.10
CA GLU A 221 8.76 8.82 -20.49
C GLU A 221 9.34 10.18 -20.89
N ALA A 222 9.29 11.15 -19.99
CA ALA A 222 9.87 12.49 -20.22
C ALA A 222 11.39 12.56 -19.99
N GLY A 223 12.03 11.50 -19.47
CA GLY A 223 13.45 11.51 -19.13
C GLY A 223 13.78 12.40 -17.91
N VAL A 224 12.78 12.70 -17.06
CA VAL A 224 12.95 13.45 -15.81
C VAL A 224 13.55 12.56 -14.71
N SER A 225 13.21 11.27 -14.73
CA SER A 225 13.82 10.25 -13.89
C SER A 225 14.41 9.17 -14.78
N GLU A 226 15.57 8.64 -14.39
CA GLU A 226 16.20 7.50 -15.06
C GLU A 226 15.32 6.26 -14.94
N PHE A 227 14.66 6.09 -13.76
CA PHE A 227 13.73 5.01 -13.52
C PHE A 227 12.44 5.54 -12.90
N GLY A 228 11.29 5.16 -13.50
CA GLY A 228 9.96 5.39 -12.96
C GLY A 228 9.48 4.19 -12.16
N MET A 229 9.06 4.36 -10.93
CA MET A 229 8.49 3.28 -10.10
C MET A 229 7.02 3.08 -10.40
N ILE A 230 6.60 1.84 -10.63
CA ILE A 230 5.19 1.47 -10.78
C ILE A 230 4.84 0.25 -9.94
N SER A 231 3.59 0.15 -9.49
CA SER A 231 3.07 -0.94 -8.66
C SER A 231 1.81 -1.55 -9.27
N GLU A 232 1.88 -1.78 -10.55
CA GLU A 232 0.90 -2.41 -11.43
C GLU A 232 1.64 -3.08 -12.58
N SER A 233 0.96 -3.88 -13.40
CA SER A 233 1.52 -4.38 -14.65
C SER A 233 1.85 -3.22 -15.58
N PHE A 234 3.00 -3.29 -16.25
CA PHE A 234 3.43 -2.25 -17.19
C PHE A 234 2.39 -2.09 -18.31
N ASN A 235 2.03 -0.85 -18.58
CA ASN A 235 1.16 -0.48 -19.70
C ASN A 235 1.92 0.46 -20.65
N SER A 236 2.27 -0.03 -21.84
CA SER A 236 2.99 0.73 -22.87
C SER A 236 2.22 1.93 -23.41
N GLU A 237 0.89 2.00 -23.25
CA GLU A 237 0.13 3.18 -23.63
C GLU A 237 0.44 4.40 -22.73
N LYS A 238 0.87 4.14 -21.48
CA LYS A 238 1.24 5.19 -20.52
C LYS A 238 2.68 5.70 -20.71
N ALA A 239 3.55 4.89 -21.35
CA ALA A 239 4.95 5.22 -21.63
C ALA A 239 5.44 4.40 -22.83
N PRO A 240 5.09 4.83 -24.06
CA PRO A 240 5.33 4.05 -25.27
C PRO A 240 6.81 3.86 -25.62
N ASP A 241 7.68 4.78 -25.22
CA ASP A 241 9.13 4.71 -25.45
C ASP A 241 9.89 3.93 -24.37
N CYS A 242 9.17 3.44 -23.36
CA CYS A 242 9.77 2.77 -22.21
C CYS A 242 9.62 1.24 -22.27
N VAL A 243 10.48 0.61 -21.50
CA VAL A 243 10.40 -0.81 -21.12
C VAL A 243 10.33 -0.92 -19.59
N SER A 244 10.04 -2.11 -19.07
CA SER A 244 9.99 -2.32 -17.63
C SER A 244 10.90 -3.45 -17.17
N TYR A 245 11.33 -3.35 -15.91
CA TYR A 245 11.98 -4.43 -15.19
C TYR A 245 11.23 -4.69 -13.88
N GLU A 246 10.89 -5.94 -13.61
CA GLU A 246 10.22 -6.34 -12.37
C GLU A 246 11.24 -6.47 -11.24
N VAL A 247 11.08 -5.66 -10.19
CA VAL A 247 11.97 -5.61 -9.02
C VAL A 247 11.56 -6.66 -7.98
N ALA A 248 10.26 -6.82 -7.79
CA ALA A 248 9.67 -7.73 -6.80
C ALA A 248 8.23 -8.05 -7.16
N LYS A 249 7.69 -9.15 -6.60
CA LYS A 249 6.26 -9.40 -6.57
C LYS A 249 5.70 -9.07 -5.18
N ASP A 250 4.56 -8.40 -5.14
CA ASP A 250 3.92 -7.89 -3.92
C ASP A 250 2.49 -8.40 -3.80
N GLY A 251 2.04 -8.64 -2.58
CA GLY A 251 0.63 -8.84 -2.27
C GLY A 251 -0.05 -7.52 -1.97
N ILE A 252 -1.28 -7.36 -2.45
CA ILE A 252 -2.14 -6.27 -1.98
C ILE A 252 -3.00 -6.84 -0.85
N ALA A 253 -2.67 -6.47 0.39
CA ALA A 253 -3.43 -6.89 1.56
C ALA A 253 -4.70 -6.06 1.68
N VAL A 254 -5.83 -6.70 1.96
CA VAL A 254 -7.05 -6.03 2.40
C VAL A 254 -6.95 -5.80 3.90
N ILE A 255 -7.08 -4.55 4.31
CA ILE A 255 -6.84 -4.13 5.69
C ILE A 255 -8.05 -3.44 6.29
N VAL A 256 -8.22 -3.65 7.59
CA VAL A 256 -9.28 -3.05 8.41
C VAL A 256 -8.71 -2.56 9.73
N ASN A 257 -9.48 -1.75 10.45
CA ASN A 257 -9.12 -1.35 11.81
C ASN A 257 -9.01 -2.57 12.74
N LYS A 258 -8.14 -2.50 13.76
CA LYS A 258 -7.97 -3.58 14.74
C LYS A 258 -9.24 -3.96 15.50
N ASP A 259 -10.14 -3.00 15.70
CA ASP A 259 -11.41 -3.23 16.38
C ASP A 259 -12.42 -4.01 15.52
N ASN A 260 -12.18 -4.14 14.21
CA ASN A 260 -13.03 -4.91 13.31
C ASN A 260 -12.95 -6.41 13.64
N THR A 261 -14.11 -7.03 13.85
CA THR A 261 -14.20 -8.45 14.26
C THR A 261 -14.14 -9.45 13.09
N ARG A 262 -14.09 -8.97 11.83
CA ARG A 262 -13.98 -9.86 10.67
C ARG A 262 -12.54 -10.35 10.50
N ASP A 263 -12.38 -11.63 10.17
CA ASP A 263 -11.07 -12.24 9.93
C ASP A 263 -10.87 -12.64 8.46
N SER A 264 -11.96 -12.74 7.71
CA SER A 264 -11.96 -13.13 6.30
C SER A 264 -13.04 -12.39 5.52
N ILE A 265 -12.83 -12.24 4.24
CA ILE A 265 -13.80 -11.75 3.26
C ILE A 265 -13.61 -12.50 1.95
N SER A 266 -14.71 -12.80 1.23
CA SER A 266 -14.59 -13.40 -0.10
C SER A 266 -14.20 -12.36 -1.15
N LEU A 267 -13.54 -12.79 -2.21
CA LEU A 267 -13.20 -11.91 -3.34
C LEU A 267 -14.47 -11.31 -3.97
N THR A 268 -15.56 -12.08 -4.02
CA THR A 268 -16.86 -11.60 -4.51
C THR A 268 -17.45 -10.51 -3.61
N THR A 269 -17.41 -10.71 -2.28
CA THR A 269 -17.88 -9.69 -1.33
C THR A 269 -17.03 -8.44 -1.43
N LEU A 270 -15.71 -8.59 -1.53
CA LEU A 270 -14.77 -7.47 -1.70
C LEU A 270 -15.08 -6.68 -2.97
N LYS A 271 -15.29 -7.37 -4.11
CA LYS A 271 -15.75 -6.73 -5.34
C LYS A 271 -17.03 -5.91 -5.11
N ASN A 272 -18.05 -6.50 -4.49
CA ASN A 272 -19.36 -5.85 -4.27
C ASN A 272 -19.31 -4.66 -3.29
N ILE A 273 -18.26 -4.54 -2.46
CA ILE A 273 -18.01 -3.36 -1.63
C ILE A 273 -17.47 -2.20 -2.48
N TYR A 274 -16.61 -2.48 -3.47
CA TYR A 274 -15.93 -1.47 -4.29
C TYR A 274 -16.65 -1.17 -5.61
N ASP A 275 -17.68 -1.93 -5.98
CA ASP A 275 -18.38 -1.79 -7.26
C ASP A 275 -19.52 -0.75 -7.16
N ALA A 276 -19.32 0.41 -7.76
CA ALA A 276 -20.35 1.46 -7.84
C ALA A 276 -21.62 1.03 -8.61
N GLU A 277 -21.52 -0.01 -9.43
CA GLU A 277 -22.58 -0.54 -10.26
C GLU A 277 -23.14 -1.88 -9.74
N ALA A 278 -22.78 -2.28 -8.50
CA ALA A 278 -23.22 -3.57 -7.93
C ALA A 278 -24.73 -3.71 -7.77
N GLY A 279 -25.51 -2.61 -7.75
CA GLY A 279 -26.96 -2.63 -7.63
C GLY A 279 -27.41 -3.39 -6.37
N GLU A 280 -28.27 -4.40 -6.55
CA GLU A 280 -28.78 -5.23 -5.45
C GLU A 280 -27.69 -6.08 -4.75
N ASN A 281 -26.55 -6.31 -5.41
CA ASN A 281 -25.43 -7.04 -4.86
C ASN A 281 -24.51 -6.17 -4.00
N ALA A 282 -24.75 -4.84 -3.91
CA ALA A 282 -23.92 -3.94 -3.14
C ALA A 282 -23.84 -4.33 -1.66
N VAL A 283 -22.62 -4.41 -1.14
CA VAL A 283 -22.34 -4.71 0.26
C VAL A 283 -21.96 -3.41 0.97
N ILE A 284 -22.94 -2.78 1.62
CA ILE A 284 -22.80 -1.46 2.24
C ILE A 284 -22.62 -1.50 3.75
N THR A 285 -22.89 -2.64 4.41
CA THR A 285 -22.75 -2.80 5.86
C THR A 285 -21.83 -3.97 6.21
N TRP A 286 -21.15 -3.88 7.35
CA TRP A 286 -20.28 -4.96 7.82
C TRP A 286 -21.04 -6.24 8.16
N SER A 287 -22.31 -6.17 8.55
CA SER A 287 -23.15 -7.34 8.77
C SER A 287 -23.39 -8.18 7.51
N LYS A 288 -23.36 -7.55 6.33
CA LYS A 288 -23.49 -8.20 5.03
C LYS A 288 -22.14 -8.65 4.43
N ALA A 289 -21.02 -8.12 4.94
CA ALA A 289 -19.67 -8.49 4.50
C ALA A 289 -19.30 -9.86 5.06
N GLN A 290 -19.67 -10.93 4.37
CA GLN A 290 -19.36 -12.32 4.75
C GLN A 290 -18.11 -12.82 4.00
N GLY A 291 -17.34 -13.69 4.67
CA GLY A 291 -16.19 -14.41 4.12
C GLY A 291 -16.60 -15.75 3.55
#